data_65b318f5ecf38828423504e9138acc8c
#
_entry.id   65b318f5ecf38828423504e9138acc8c
#
_cell.length_a   1.000
_cell.length_b   1.000
_cell.length_c   1.000
_cell.angle_alpha   90.00
_cell.angle_beta   90.00
_cell.angle_gamma   90.00
#
_symmetry.space_group_name_H-M   'P 1'
#
loop_
_entity.id
_entity.type
_entity.pdbx_description
1 polymer ?
#
loop_
_entity_poly.entity_id
_entity_poly.type
_entity_poly.pdbx_seq_one_letter_code
_entity_poly.pdbx_strand_id
1 'polypeptide(L)'
;MACLDGQEDHLLQLAQGLDQRIEELRKQFGEVGDMRLTIMAAITVADELFEASSRIRRLEQEITAGEEARLVAAQRAQVTEAALAAAFASAAERIETVARNLSRNPVAEGDAAE
;
A
#
# COMPACT_ATOMS: atom_id res chain seq x y z
N MET A 1 37.57 12.06 1.20
CA MET A 1 36.15 12.29 1.49
C MET A 1 36.02 13.32 2.61
N ALA A 2 35.38 14.43 2.34
CA ALA A 2 35.13 15.43 3.38
C ALA A 2 33.89 15.01 4.17
N CYS A 3 34.03 14.77 5.48
CA CYS A 3 32.91 14.55 6.38
C CYS A 3 32.42 15.88 6.94
N LEU A 4 31.13 16.14 6.85
CA LEU A 4 30.48 17.21 7.59
C LEU A 4 30.37 16.80 9.07
N ASP A 5 30.37 17.79 9.98
CA ASP A 5 30.20 17.54 11.41
C ASP A 5 28.92 16.71 11.65
N GLY A 6 29.04 15.58 12.32
CA GLY A 6 27.96 14.63 12.58
C GLY A 6 27.90 13.42 11.64
N GLN A 7 28.68 13.39 10.57
CA GLN A 7 28.77 12.24 9.65
C GLN A 7 29.90 11.26 9.99
N GLU A 8 30.75 11.60 10.94
CA GLU A 8 31.90 10.78 11.35
C GLU A 8 31.45 9.41 11.88
N ASP A 9 30.44 9.36 12.72
CA ASP A 9 29.88 8.10 13.26
C ASP A 9 29.32 7.22 12.15
N HIS A 10 28.64 7.81 11.18
CA HIS A 10 28.13 7.10 10.03
C HIS A 10 29.25 6.52 9.16
N LEU A 11 30.30 7.31 8.91
CA LEU A 11 31.47 6.85 8.16
C LEU A 11 32.18 5.69 8.86
N LEU A 12 32.32 5.76 10.20
CA LEU A 12 32.89 4.68 11.00
C LEU A 12 32.07 3.39 10.91
N GLN A 13 30.74 3.48 10.95
CA GLN A 13 29.86 2.34 10.75
C GLN A 13 30.02 1.71 9.37
N LEU A 14 30.13 2.52 8.33
CA LEU A 14 30.37 2.04 6.96
C LEU A 14 31.72 1.35 6.85
N ALA A 15 32.76 1.93 7.44
CA ALA A 15 34.10 1.35 7.46
C ALA A 15 34.13 0.01 8.19
N GLN A 16 33.48 -0.09 9.34
CA GLN A 16 33.35 -1.34 10.09
C GLN A 16 32.60 -2.41 9.30
N GLY A 17 31.51 -2.03 8.62
CA GLY A 17 30.77 -2.93 7.74
C GLY A 17 31.61 -3.45 6.59
N LEU A 18 32.44 -2.61 6.01
CA LEU A 18 33.36 -3.00 4.94
C LEU A 18 34.47 -3.93 5.45
N ASP A 19 35.07 -3.62 6.59
CA ASP A 19 36.08 -4.49 7.23
C ASP A 19 35.53 -5.88 7.51
N GLN A 20 34.30 -5.96 8.01
CA GLN A 20 33.62 -7.21 8.29
C GLN A 20 33.47 -8.07 7.02
N ARG A 21 33.07 -7.46 5.92
CA ARG A 21 32.94 -8.14 4.63
C ARG A 21 34.28 -8.63 4.09
N ILE A 22 35.31 -7.83 4.24
CA ILE A 22 36.68 -8.23 3.84
C ILE A 22 37.13 -9.44 4.64
N GLU A 23 36.87 -9.48 5.95
CA GLU A 23 37.20 -10.64 6.80
C GLU A 23 36.39 -11.89 6.41
N GLU A 24 35.13 -11.76 6.08
CA GLU A 24 34.30 -12.88 5.59
C GLU A 24 34.86 -13.43 4.28
N LEU A 25 35.22 -12.57 3.34
CA LEU A 25 35.83 -12.97 2.08
C LEU A 25 37.20 -13.61 2.29
N ARG A 26 38.00 -13.11 3.24
CA ARG A 26 39.29 -13.71 3.59
C ARG A 26 39.11 -15.14 4.15
N LYS A 27 38.11 -15.36 4.97
CA LYS A 27 37.77 -16.70 5.48
C LYS A 27 37.32 -17.65 4.37
N GLN A 28 36.58 -17.13 3.40
CA GLN A 28 36.02 -17.93 2.31
C GLN A 28 37.06 -18.26 1.22
N PHE A 29 37.89 -17.31 0.84
CA PHE A 29 38.82 -17.39 -0.29
C PHE A 29 40.30 -17.49 0.09
N GLY A 30 40.61 -17.38 1.39
CA GLY A 30 41.96 -17.38 1.89
C GLY A 30 42.70 -16.06 1.63
N GLU A 31 44.04 -16.07 1.80
CA GLU A 31 44.84 -14.90 1.60
C GLU A 31 45.15 -14.66 0.12
N VAL A 32 44.28 -13.93 -0.55
CA VAL A 32 44.35 -13.60 -1.98
C VAL A 32 45.00 -12.24 -2.22
N GLY A 33 45.39 -11.53 -1.17
CA GLY A 33 45.89 -10.15 -1.17
C GLY A 33 44.80 -9.13 -0.86
N ASP A 34 45.16 -8.12 -0.07
CA ASP A 34 44.22 -7.13 0.45
C ASP A 34 43.52 -6.32 -0.64
N MET A 35 44.22 -5.98 -1.70
CA MET A 35 43.67 -5.24 -2.83
C MET A 35 42.53 -6.02 -3.51
N ARG A 36 42.74 -7.30 -3.75
CA ARG A 36 41.74 -8.16 -4.38
C ARG A 36 40.53 -8.34 -3.49
N LEU A 37 40.73 -8.59 -2.20
CA LEU A 37 39.64 -8.69 -1.21
C LEU A 37 38.83 -7.40 -1.12
N THR A 38 39.51 -6.26 -1.16
CA THR A 38 38.84 -4.95 -1.15
C THR A 38 37.97 -4.73 -2.40
N ILE A 39 38.49 -5.10 -3.59
CA ILE A 39 37.73 -5.01 -4.84
C ILE A 39 36.53 -5.95 -4.80
N MET A 40 36.70 -7.18 -4.33
CA MET A 40 35.62 -8.13 -4.19
C MET A 40 34.54 -7.63 -3.22
N ALA A 41 34.94 -7.07 -2.09
CA ALA A 41 34.04 -6.46 -1.13
C ALA A 41 33.28 -5.27 -1.74
N ALA A 42 33.95 -4.43 -2.49
CA ALA A 42 33.33 -3.29 -3.18
C ALA A 42 32.29 -3.72 -4.20
N ILE A 43 32.58 -4.76 -5.00
CA ILE A 43 31.64 -5.32 -5.99
C ILE A 43 30.43 -5.92 -5.27
N THR A 44 30.64 -6.65 -4.18
CA THR A 44 29.56 -7.26 -3.40
C THR A 44 28.62 -6.17 -2.83
N VAL A 45 29.19 -5.11 -2.26
CA VAL A 45 28.41 -3.98 -1.73
C VAL A 45 27.63 -3.27 -2.86
N ALA A 46 28.27 -3.07 -4.01
CA ALA A 46 27.60 -2.46 -5.16
C ALA A 46 26.43 -3.32 -5.67
N ASP A 47 26.60 -4.64 -5.70
CA ASP A 47 25.56 -5.57 -6.09
C ASP A 47 24.38 -5.55 -5.10
N GLU A 48 24.65 -5.59 -3.81
CA GLU A 48 23.63 -5.46 -2.77
C GLU A 48 22.86 -4.14 -2.85
N LEU A 49 23.56 -3.03 -3.15
CA LEU A 49 22.92 -1.74 -3.36
C LEU A 49 22.00 -1.76 -4.57
N PHE A 50 22.42 -2.41 -5.66
CA PHE A 50 21.60 -2.58 -6.84
C PHE A 50 20.34 -3.39 -6.55
N GLU A 51 20.48 -4.50 -5.84
CA GLU A 51 19.34 -5.33 -5.41
C GLU A 51 18.38 -4.56 -4.50
N ALA A 52 18.93 -3.85 -3.50
CA ALA A 52 18.14 -3.03 -2.58
C ALA A 52 17.38 -1.93 -3.33
N SER A 53 18.01 -1.26 -4.27
CA SER A 53 17.39 -0.23 -5.11
C SER A 53 16.27 -0.79 -5.98
N SER A 54 16.48 -1.98 -6.53
CA SER A 54 15.46 -2.68 -7.32
C SER A 54 14.27 -3.09 -6.48
N ARG A 55 14.53 -3.55 -5.26
CA ARG A 55 13.48 -3.89 -4.28
C ARG A 55 12.67 -2.68 -3.86
N ILE A 56 13.33 -1.56 -3.61
CA ILE A 56 12.66 -0.28 -3.28
C ILE A 56 11.71 0.12 -4.41
N ARG A 57 12.18 0.13 -5.66
CA ARG A 57 11.34 0.46 -6.82
C ARG A 57 10.13 -0.46 -6.95
N ARG A 58 10.30 -1.74 -6.70
CA ARG A 58 9.18 -2.70 -6.71
C ARG A 58 8.17 -2.40 -5.61
N LEU A 59 8.64 -2.14 -4.39
CA LEU A 59 7.77 -1.78 -3.27
C LEU A 59 7.03 -0.46 -3.50
N GLU A 60 7.67 0.53 -4.10
CA GLU A 60 7.03 1.79 -4.49
C GLU A 60 5.91 1.57 -5.51
N GLN A 61 6.13 0.69 -6.49
CA GLN A 61 5.10 0.30 -7.47
C GLN A 61 3.94 -0.45 -6.80
N GLU A 62 4.23 -1.34 -5.88
CA GLU A 62 3.20 -2.07 -5.11
C GLU A 62 2.37 -1.10 -4.25
N ILE A 63 3.00 -0.12 -3.60
CA ILE A 63 2.31 0.92 -2.83
C ILE A 63 1.39 1.74 -3.73
N THR A 64 1.89 2.21 -4.87
CA THR A 64 1.09 2.99 -5.83
C THR A 64 -0.11 2.19 -6.34
N ALA A 65 0.10 0.93 -6.71
CA ALA A 65 -0.97 0.04 -7.15
C ALA A 65 -2.01 -0.21 -6.03
N GLY A 66 -1.54 -0.37 -4.79
CA GLY A 66 -2.39 -0.51 -3.62
C GLY A 66 -3.24 0.74 -3.34
N GLU A 67 -2.66 1.92 -3.47
CA GLU A 67 -3.37 3.19 -3.32
C GLU A 67 -4.45 3.36 -4.39
N GLU A 68 -4.12 3.06 -5.65
CA GLU A 68 -5.08 3.09 -6.75
C GLU A 68 -6.23 2.11 -6.54
N ALA A 69 -5.92 0.89 -6.11
CA ALA A 69 -6.94 -0.11 -5.80
C ALA A 69 -7.86 0.34 -4.65
N ARG A 70 -7.32 0.98 -3.63
CA ARG A 70 -8.11 1.55 -2.54
C ARG A 70 -9.03 2.67 -3.00
N LEU A 71 -8.55 3.57 -3.87
CA LEU A 71 -9.37 4.63 -4.46
C LEU A 71 -10.51 4.06 -5.28
N VAL A 72 -10.24 3.08 -6.12
CA VAL A 72 -11.27 2.39 -6.90
C VAL A 72 -12.30 1.71 -6.01
N ALA A 73 -11.86 1.02 -4.97
CA ALA A 73 -12.75 0.37 -4.01
C ALA A 73 -13.63 1.40 -3.26
N ALA A 74 -13.05 2.53 -2.85
CA ALA A 74 -13.80 3.60 -2.20
C ALA A 74 -14.85 4.22 -3.13
N GLN A 75 -14.52 4.45 -4.39
CA GLN A 75 -15.47 4.96 -5.39
C GLN A 75 -16.62 3.97 -5.62
N ARG A 76 -16.32 2.68 -5.74
CA ARG A 76 -17.35 1.64 -5.89
C ARG A 76 -18.27 1.57 -4.67
N ALA A 77 -17.70 1.67 -3.47
CA ALA A 77 -18.48 1.71 -2.25
C ALA A 77 -19.42 2.91 -2.20
N GLN A 78 -18.96 4.10 -2.60
CA GLN A 78 -19.79 5.29 -2.68
C GLN A 78 -20.94 5.14 -3.70
N VAL A 79 -20.64 4.60 -4.88
CA VAL A 79 -21.66 4.35 -5.91
C VAL A 79 -22.69 3.36 -5.43
N THR A 80 -22.28 2.28 -4.78
CA THR A 80 -23.17 1.27 -4.22
C THR A 80 -24.06 1.86 -3.10
N GLU A 81 -23.47 2.65 -2.21
CA GLU A 81 -24.18 3.32 -1.13
C GLU A 81 -25.21 4.31 -1.68
N ALA A 82 -24.85 5.12 -2.67
CA ALA A 82 -25.75 6.06 -3.31
C ALA A 82 -26.92 5.33 -4.02
N ALA A 83 -26.64 4.23 -4.71
CA ALA A 83 -27.67 3.41 -5.37
C ALA A 83 -28.62 2.79 -4.34
N LEU A 84 -28.09 2.32 -3.22
CA LEU A 84 -28.88 1.75 -2.13
C LEU A 84 -29.76 2.82 -1.48
N ALA A 85 -29.22 3.99 -1.19
CA ALA A 85 -29.98 5.12 -0.65
C ALA A 85 -31.11 5.56 -1.59
N ALA A 86 -30.85 5.62 -2.89
CA ALA A 86 -31.87 5.93 -3.90
C ALA A 86 -32.97 4.85 -3.96
N ALA A 87 -32.61 3.57 -3.85
CA ALA A 87 -33.56 2.47 -3.81
C ALA A 87 -34.45 2.54 -2.58
N PHE A 88 -33.90 2.82 -1.41
CA PHE A 88 -34.67 3.03 -0.16
C PHE A 88 -35.63 4.22 -0.26
N ALA A 89 -35.15 5.36 -0.80
CA ALA A 89 -35.98 6.54 -0.99
C ALA A 89 -37.16 6.26 -1.93
N SER A 90 -36.90 5.56 -3.03
CA SER A 90 -37.96 5.14 -3.98
C SER A 90 -38.99 4.18 -3.33
N ALA A 91 -38.51 3.23 -2.54
CA ALA A 91 -39.42 2.31 -1.81
C ALA A 91 -40.27 3.04 -0.78
N ALA A 92 -39.67 3.97 -0.02
CA ALA A 92 -40.39 4.78 0.95
C ALA A 92 -41.48 5.64 0.29
N GLU A 93 -41.13 6.26 -0.85
CA GLU A 93 -42.10 7.05 -1.63
C GLU A 93 -43.28 6.20 -2.16
N ARG A 94 -43.03 4.99 -2.60
CA ARG A 94 -44.10 4.04 -2.99
C ARG A 94 -45.00 3.66 -1.82
N ILE A 95 -44.41 3.41 -0.65
CA ILE A 95 -45.16 3.08 0.56
C ILE A 95 -46.05 4.27 0.97
N GLU A 96 -45.55 5.49 0.94
CA GLU A 96 -46.31 6.71 1.23
C GLU A 96 -47.45 6.92 0.22
N THR A 97 -47.24 6.64 -1.05
CA THR A 97 -48.24 6.75 -2.10
C THR A 97 -49.38 5.73 -1.87
N VAL A 98 -49.03 4.50 -1.55
CA VAL A 98 -50.03 3.46 -1.24
C VAL A 98 -50.80 3.84 0.02
N ALA A 99 -50.14 4.31 1.08
CA ALA A 99 -50.79 4.71 2.31
C ALA A 99 -51.77 5.89 2.09
N ARG A 100 -51.38 6.87 1.28
CA ARG A 100 -52.25 8.00 0.91
C ARG A 100 -53.47 7.54 0.10
N ASN A 101 -53.28 6.62 -0.85
CA ASN A 101 -54.39 6.07 -1.65
C ASN A 101 -55.36 5.27 -0.78
N LEU A 102 -54.89 4.48 0.17
CA LEU A 102 -55.73 3.77 1.13
C LEU A 102 -56.47 4.74 2.05
N SER A 103 -55.86 5.82 2.46
CA SER A 103 -56.50 6.86 3.26
C SER A 103 -57.55 7.65 2.49
N ARG A 104 -57.39 7.82 1.18
CA ARG A 104 -58.36 8.49 0.31
C ARG A 104 -59.55 7.64 -0.04
N ASN A 105 -59.43 6.31 -0.02
CA ASN A 105 -60.51 5.35 -0.36
C ASN A 105 -60.83 4.42 0.81
N PRO A 106 -61.14 4.93 2.03
CA PRO A 106 -61.55 4.08 3.12
C PRO A 106 -62.96 3.46 2.89
N VAL A 107 -63.71 4.01 1.98
CA VAL A 107 -65.09 3.64 1.69
C VAL A 107 -65.21 2.27 1.02
N ALA A 108 -64.17 1.79 0.33
CA ALA A 108 -64.17 0.47 -0.27
C ALA A 108 -64.28 -0.68 0.73
N GLU A 109 -63.79 -0.49 1.95
CA GLU A 109 -63.96 -1.45 3.05
C GLU A 109 -65.34 -1.35 3.73
N GLY A 110 -65.89 -0.16 3.78
CA GLY A 110 -67.23 0.07 4.34
C GLY A 110 -68.37 -0.54 3.51
N ASP A 111 -68.28 -0.48 2.20
CA ASP A 111 -69.24 -1.05 1.26
C ASP A 111 -69.20 -2.57 1.25
N ALA A 112 -68.07 -3.19 1.53
CA ALA A 112 -67.94 -4.62 1.63
C ALA A 112 -68.59 -5.24 2.90
N ALA A 113 -68.90 -4.41 3.89
CA ALA A 113 -69.51 -4.84 5.14
C ALA A 113 -71.04 -4.90 5.11
N GLU A 114 -71.57 -4.37 4.07
CA GLU A 114 -73.06 -4.52 3.80
C GLU A 114 -73.28 -5.72 2.91
#